data_9bd1a64c2509c3eb7d5d7a2710d294da
#
_entry.id   9bd1a64c2509c3eb7d5d7a2710d294da
#
_cell.length_a   1.000
_cell.length_b   1.000
_cell.length_c   1.000
_cell.angle_alpha   90.00
_cell.angle_beta   90.00
_cell.angle_gamma   90.00
#
_symmetry.space_group_name_H-M   'P 1'
#
loop_
_entity.id
_entity.type
_entity.pdbx_description
1 polymer ?
#
loop_
_entity_poly.entity_id
_entity_poly.type
_entity_poly.pdbx_seq_one_letter_code
_entity_poly.pdbx_strand_id
1 'polypeptide(L)'
;MSDENRQEQAMKDIRERPSRARYDKIKSTLDLKWRRRALQSERMTRELADALWGSFENPWTWCGFWLLQPDGKAFQPGPARPEAEKAPISAEGAIAEALRSGDSKSGATTIFVPVFDKNARVWAVFEARSTVAFDDMDARWIERLFKPFQTIEKLPPQPL
;
A
#
# COMPACT_ATOMS: atom_id res chain seq x y z
N MET A 1 21.60 1.97 31.71
CA MET A 1 21.11 2.90 30.69
C MET A 1 19.86 3.60 31.18
N SER A 2 19.83 4.91 31.08
CA SER A 2 18.65 5.69 31.43
C SER A 2 17.53 5.45 30.38
N ASP A 3 16.28 5.69 30.78
CA ASP A 3 15.14 5.56 29.86
C ASP A 3 15.26 6.55 28.70
N GLU A 4 15.84 7.72 28.91
CA GLU A 4 16.10 8.72 27.88
C GLU A 4 16.98 8.14 26.75
N ASN A 5 18.08 7.46 27.12
CA ASN A 5 18.98 6.84 26.15
C ASN A 5 18.29 5.74 25.33
N ARG A 6 17.38 4.99 25.95
CA ARG A 6 16.60 3.96 25.24
C ARG A 6 15.64 4.60 24.24
N GLN A 7 14.98 5.70 24.62
CA GLN A 7 14.06 6.40 23.72
C GLN A 7 14.80 7.03 22.55
N GLU A 8 15.95 7.66 22.80
CA GLU A 8 16.78 8.22 21.74
C GLU A 8 17.27 7.15 20.78
N GLN A 9 17.70 6.01 21.30
CA GLN A 9 18.16 4.90 20.47
C GLN A 9 17.01 4.31 19.64
N ALA A 10 15.83 4.16 20.24
CA ALA A 10 14.64 3.67 19.52
C ALA A 10 14.22 4.62 18.40
N MET A 11 14.25 5.94 18.65
CA MET A 11 13.95 6.93 17.63
C MET A 11 14.99 6.94 16.52
N LYS A 12 16.26 6.78 16.86
CA LYS A 12 17.34 6.68 15.89
C LYS A 12 17.17 5.44 15.01
N ASP A 13 16.87 4.29 15.63
CA ASP A 13 16.64 3.04 14.92
C ASP A 13 15.46 3.16 13.94
N ILE A 14 14.39 3.82 14.33
CA ILE A 14 13.24 4.08 13.46
C ILE A 14 13.63 4.94 12.27
N ARG A 15 14.42 6.00 12.50
CA ARG A 15 14.86 6.92 11.44
C ARG A 15 15.84 6.27 10.46
N GLU A 16 16.69 5.39 10.95
CA GLU A 16 17.79 4.79 10.18
C GLU A 16 17.48 3.40 9.66
N ARG A 17 16.22 2.91 9.76
CA ARG A 17 15.86 1.61 9.21
C ARG A 17 16.15 1.55 7.71
N PRO A 18 16.81 0.50 7.23
CA PRO A 18 17.08 0.34 5.80
C PRO A 18 15.83 0.40 4.93
N SER A 19 14.70 -0.12 5.43
CA SER A 19 13.42 -0.08 4.72
C SER A 19 12.94 1.36 4.49
N ARG A 20 13.16 2.27 5.43
CA ARG A 20 12.76 3.66 5.28
C ARG A 20 13.44 4.31 4.08
N ALA A 21 14.73 4.09 3.90
CA ALA A 21 15.47 4.63 2.76
C ALA A 21 14.91 4.11 1.43
N ARG A 22 14.51 2.84 1.39
CA ARG A 22 13.89 2.24 0.22
C ARG A 22 12.54 2.87 -0.10
N TYR A 23 11.67 3.03 0.89
CA TYR A 23 10.37 3.69 0.72
C TYR A 23 10.55 5.15 0.28
N ASP A 24 11.47 5.86 0.90
CA ASP A 24 11.74 7.27 0.60
C ASP A 24 12.22 7.45 -0.84
N LYS A 25 13.10 6.57 -1.31
CA LYS A 25 13.57 6.56 -2.69
C LYS A 25 12.44 6.31 -3.68
N ILE A 26 11.57 5.35 -3.39
CA ILE A 26 10.39 5.07 -4.20
C ILE A 26 9.53 6.33 -4.31
N LYS A 27 9.22 6.95 -3.17
CA LYS A 27 8.40 8.14 -3.11
C LYS A 27 8.98 9.28 -3.95
N SER A 28 10.26 9.56 -3.77
CA SER A 28 10.94 10.63 -4.52
C SER A 28 10.92 10.38 -6.02
N THR A 29 11.19 9.16 -6.43
CA THR A 29 11.22 8.77 -7.84
C THR A 29 9.85 8.92 -8.48
N LEU A 30 8.80 8.40 -7.81
CA LEU A 30 7.44 8.45 -8.33
C LEU A 30 6.86 9.86 -8.30
N ASP A 31 7.13 10.64 -7.25
CA ASP A 31 6.66 12.02 -7.17
C ASP A 31 7.20 12.85 -8.34
N LEU A 32 8.48 12.68 -8.70
CA LEU A 32 9.08 13.33 -9.85
C LEU A 32 8.42 12.88 -11.16
N LYS A 33 8.22 11.58 -11.32
CA LYS A 33 7.64 11.00 -12.51
C LYS A 33 6.20 11.47 -12.73
N TRP A 34 5.42 11.55 -11.65
CA TRP A 34 4.00 11.89 -11.71
C TRP A 34 3.73 13.39 -11.78
N ARG A 35 4.69 14.24 -11.47
CA ARG A 35 4.55 15.68 -11.53
C ARG A 35 4.22 16.21 -12.92
N ARG A 36 4.72 15.54 -13.94
CA ARG A 36 4.66 16.00 -15.33
C ARG A 36 3.60 15.29 -16.18
N ARG A 37 2.80 14.43 -15.59
CA ARG A 37 1.83 13.63 -16.31
C ARG A 37 0.46 13.69 -15.65
N ALA A 38 -0.59 13.56 -16.46
CA ALA A 38 -1.91 13.33 -15.91
C ALA A 38 -1.92 12.03 -15.11
N LEU A 39 -2.46 12.07 -13.89
CA LEU A 39 -2.49 10.93 -13.02
C LEU A 39 -3.56 9.93 -13.49
N GLN A 40 -3.15 8.70 -13.75
CA GLN A 40 -4.01 7.60 -14.15
C GLN A 40 -3.81 6.45 -13.18
N SER A 41 -4.89 6.00 -12.55
CA SER A 41 -4.82 4.99 -11.50
C SER A 41 -4.21 3.67 -11.97
N GLU A 42 -4.50 3.24 -13.19
CA GLU A 42 -3.95 2.00 -13.75
C GLU A 42 -2.44 2.07 -13.87
N ARG A 43 -1.93 3.18 -14.35
CA ARG A 43 -0.48 3.39 -14.46
C ARG A 43 0.16 3.48 -13.08
N MET A 44 -0.45 4.25 -12.18
CA MET A 44 0.09 4.45 -10.84
C MET A 44 0.17 3.15 -10.04
N THR A 45 -0.87 2.32 -10.09
CA THR A 45 -0.84 1.02 -9.41
C THR A 45 0.25 0.12 -9.98
N ARG A 46 0.41 0.08 -11.29
CA ARG A 46 1.44 -0.71 -11.95
C ARG A 46 2.85 -0.21 -11.58
N GLU A 47 3.06 1.09 -11.63
CA GLU A 47 4.36 1.67 -11.29
C GLU A 47 4.71 1.49 -9.81
N LEU A 48 3.72 1.58 -8.92
CA LEU A 48 3.92 1.30 -7.50
C LEU A 48 4.24 -0.18 -7.25
N ALA A 49 3.51 -1.09 -7.89
CA ALA A 49 3.80 -2.52 -7.76
C ALA A 49 5.21 -2.84 -8.23
N ASP A 50 5.62 -2.29 -9.38
CA ASP A 50 6.97 -2.48 -9.91
C ASP A 50 8.04 -1.91 -8.97
N ALA A 51 7.84 -0.69 -8.48
CA ALA A 51 8.81 -0.02 -7.62
C ALA A 51 8.95 -0.72 -6.27
N LEU A 52 7.83 -1.10 -5.65
CA LEU A 52 7.83 -1.82 -4.38
C LEU A 52 8.47 -3.19 -4.54
N TRP A 53 8.09 -3.93 -5.58
CA TRP A 53 8.68 -5.24 -5.85
C TRP A 53 10.19 -5.13 -6.11
N GLY A 54 10.62 -4.18 -6.93
CA GLY A 54 12.03 -3.98 -7.21
C GLY A 54 12.87 -3.66 -5.99
N SER A 55 12.29 -2.97 -5.00
CA SER A 55 12.99 -2.61 -3.77
C SER A 55 12.92 -3.67 -2.68
N PHE A 56 11.86 -4.47 -2.66
CA PHE A 56 11.57 -5.40 -1.55
C PHE A 56 11.43 -6.86 -1.97
N GLU A 57 11.77 -7.24 -3.21
CA GLU A 57 11.59 -8.62 -3.70
C GLU A 57 12.25 -9.71 -2.82
N ASN A 58 13.08 -9.32 -1.93
CA ASN A 58 13.60 -10.14 -0.86
C ASN A 58 13.72 -9.25 0.38
N PRO A 59 12.86 -9.40 1.41
CA PRO A 59 12.12 -10.60 1.78
C PRO A 59 10.68 -10.74 1.26
N TRP A 60 10.16 -9.80 0.47
CA TRP A 60 8.79 -9.93 -0.03
C TRP A 60 8.69 -11.07 -1.04
N THR A 61 7.62 -11.84 -0.96
CA THR A 61 7.35 -12.96 -1.86
C THR A 61 6.28 -12.63 -2.89
N TRP A 62 5.47 -11.62 -2.62
CA TRP A 62 4.41 -11.18 -3.52
C TRP A 62 3.88 -9.82 -3.07
N CYS A 63 3.45 -9.00 -4.02
CA CYS A 63 2.68 -7.79 -3.74
C CYS A 63 1.74 -7.48 -4.90
N GLY A 64 0.62 -6.83 -4.59
CA GLY A 64 -0.32 -6.47 -5.64
C GLY A 64 -1.52 -5.69 -5.12
N PHE A 65 -2.31 -5.18 -6.06
CA PHE A 65 -3.53 -4.43 -5.79
C PHE A 65 -4.75 -5.29 -6.08
N TRP A 66 -5.71 -5.23 -5.19
CA TRP A 66 -7.04 -5.80 -5.35
C TRP A 66 -8.01 -4.66 -5.58
N LEU A 67 -8.66 -4.66 -6.75
CA LEU A 67 -9.57 -3.58 -7.16
C LEU A 67 -10.99 -3.94 -6.75
N LEU A 68 -11.64 -3.05 -5.99
CA LEU A 68 -13.00 -3.28 -5.53
C LEU A 68 -13.97 -3.26 -6.71
N GLN A 69 -14.81 -4.28 -6.83
CA GLN A 69 -15.87 -4.30 -7.84
C GLN A 69 -16.97 -3.30 -7.47
N PRO A 70 -17.73 -2.80 -8.48
CA PRO A 70 -18.77 -1.79 -8.23
C PRO A 70 -19.81 -2.20 -7.19
N ASP A 71 -20.11 -3.50 -7.05
CA ASP A 71 -21.07 -3.99 -6.07
C ASP A 71 -20.50 -4.05 -4.64
N GLY A 72 -19.22 -3.85 -4.47
CA GLY A 72 -18.55 -3.88 -3.17
C GLY A 72 -18.40 -5.24 -2.53
N LYS A 73 -18.75 -6.32 -3.24
CA LYS A 73 -18.78 -7.67 -2.67
C LYS A 73 -17.57 -8.51 -3.00
N ALA A 74 -16.76 -8.08 -3.95
CA ALA A 74 -15.60 -8.82 -4.41
C ALA A 74 -14.52 -7.88 -4.90
N PHE A 75 -13.32 -8.41 -5.03
CA PHE A 75 -12.16 -7.70 -5.58
C PHE A 75 -11.71 -8.41 -6.85
N GLN A 76 -11.33 -7.62 -7.85
CA GLN A 76 -10.64 -8.12 -9.04
C GLN A 76 -9.14 -7.93 -8.88
N PRO A 77 -8.32 -8.84 -9.43
CA PRO A 77 -6.87 -8.65 -9.44
C PRO A 77 -6.49 -7.40 -10.23
N GLY A 78 -5.65 -6.56 -9.65
CA GLY A 78 -4.97 -5.46 -10.33
C GLY A 78 -3.51 -5.82 -10.57
N PRO A 79 -2.66 -4.82 -10.84
CA PRO A 79 -1.24 -5.06 -11.04
C PRO A 79 -0.61 -5.74 -9.81
N ALA A 80 0.21 -6.76 -10.06
CA ALA A 80 0.85 -7.56 -9.02
C ALA A 80 2.23 -8.03 -9.49
N ARG A 81 3.10 -8.33 -8.52
CA ARG A 81 4.44 -8.85 -8.79
C ARG A 81 4.79 -9.96 -7.78
N PRO A 82 5.40 -11.08 -8.20
CA PRO A 82 5.58 -11.43 -9.61
C PRO A 82 4.23 -11.56 -10.31
N GLU A 83 4.21 -11.29 -11.61
CA GLU A 83 2.99 -11.43 -12.40
C GLU A 83 2.49 -12.87 -12.37
N ALA A 84 1.22 -13.05 -12.03
CA ALA A 84 0.57 -14.33 -12.04
C ALA A 84 -0.92 -14.12 -12.24
N GLU A 85 -1.56 -15.05 -12.93
CA GLU A 85 -3.01 -15.01 -13.02
C GLU A 85 -3.60 -15.24 -11.63
N LYS A 86 -4.49 -14.33 -11.23
CA LYS A 86 -5.24 -14.42 -10.00
C LYS A 86 -6.73 -14.38 -10.33
N ALA A 87 -7.50 -15.16 -9.61
CA ALA A 87 -8.95 -15.10 -9.72
C ALA A 87 -9.49 -13.98 -8.82
N PRO A 88 -10.67 -13.43 -9.15
CA PRO A 88 -11.37 -12.53 -8.21
C PRO A 88 -11.59 -13.22 -6.87
N ILE A 89 -11.59 -12.43 -5.80
CA ILE A 89 -11.81 -12.92 -4.45
C ILE A 89 -12.99 -12.20 -3.81
N SER A 90 -13.70 -12.89 -2.92
CA SER A 90 -14.76 -12.28 -2.12
C SER A 90 -14.16 -11.31 -1.11
N ALA A 91 -14.92 -10.24 -0.79
CA ALA A 91 -14.52 -9.28 0.23
C ALA A 91 -14.76 -9.88 1.63
N GLU A 92 -13.85 -10.73 2.08
CA GLU A 92 -13.90 -11.45 3.34
C GLU A 92 -12.56 -11.39 4.06
N GLY A 93 -12.58 -11.61 5.39
CA GLY A 93 -11.36 -11.68 6.19
C GLY A 93 -10.64 -10.34 6.34
N ALA A 94 -9.32 -10.37 6.40
CA ALA A 94 -8.51 -9.19 6.67
C ALA A 94 -8.63 -8.12 5.57
N ILE A 95 -8.80 -8.51 4.32
CA ILE A 95 -8.99 -7.56 3.22
C ILE A 95 -10.32 -6.80 3.38
N ALA A 96 -11.37 -7.49 3.79
CA ALA A 96 -12.66 -6.86 4.05
C ALA A 96 -12.59 -5.93 5.26
N GLU A 97 -11.82 -6.29 6.26
CA GLU A 97 -11.59 -5.45 7.44
C GLU A 97 -10.89 -4.14 7.05
N ALA A 98 -9.87 -4.19 6.23
CA ALA A 98 -9.19 -3.01 5.72
C ALA A 98 -10.15 -2.12 4.92
N LEU A 99 -11.00 -2.73 4.09
CA LEU A 99 -12.01 -2.01 3.31
C LEU A 99 -13.01 -1.26 4.21
N ARG A 100 -13.54 -1.95 5.23
CA ARG A 100 -14.58 -1.38 6.11
C ARG A 100 -14.04 -0.34 7.08
N SER A 101 -12.91 -0.62 7.70
CA SER A 101 -12.34 0.28 8.70
C SER A 101 -11.56 1.44 8.11
N GLY A 102 -11.06 1.30 6.88
CA GLY A 102 -10.15 2.27 6.28
C GLY A 102 -8.78 2.27 6.92
N ASP A 103 -8.47 1.28 7.75
CA ASP A 103 -7.17 1.15 8.41
C ASP A 103 -6.38 -0.01 7.82
N SER A 104 -5.07 0.16 7.77
CA SER A 104 -4.18 -0.93 7.36
C SER A 104 -4.24 -2.07 8.36
N LYS A 105 -4.20 -3.31 7.85
CA LYS A 105 -4.17 -4.53 8.66
C LYS A 105 -2.88 -5.28 8.40
N SER A 106 -2.14 -5.51 9.44
CA SER A 106 -0.86 -6.19 9.38
C SER A 106 -0.96 -7.49 10.17
N GLY A 107 -0.96 -8.61 9.46
CA GLY A 107 -0.66 -9.91 10.06
C GLY A 107 0.85 -10.09 10.07
N ALA A 108 1.36 -11.19 10.65
CA ALA A 108 2.80 -11.37 10.80
C ALA A 108 3.56 -11.15 9.48
N THR A 109 3.20 -11.89 8.43
CA THR A 109 3.92 -11.88 7.15
C THR A 109 3.06 -11.40 5.99
N THR A 110 1.90 -10.81 6.28
CA THR A 110 1.00 -10.25 5.28
C THR A 110 0.51 -8.89 5.75
N ILE A 111 0.43 -7.94 4.83
CA ILE A 111 -0.09 -6.60 5.12
C ILE A 111 -1.16 -6.24 4.08
N PHE A 112 -2.24 -5.61 4.54
CA PHE A 112 -3.29 -5.06 3.69
C PHE A 112 -3.38 -3.57 3.95
N VAL A 113 -3.30 -2.76 2.89
CA VAL A 113 -3.34 -1.30 3.00
C VAL A 113 -4.45 -0.78 2.08
N PRO A 114 -5.48 -0.12 2.63
CA PRO A 114 -6.54 0.44 1.80
C PRO A 114 -6.06 1.62 0.98
N VAL A 115 -6.62 1.76 -0.21
CA VAL A 115 -6.30 2.85 -1.14
C VAL A 115 -7.54 3.73 -1.29
N PHE A 116 -7.39 4.99 -0.91
CA PHE A 116 -8.49 5.96 -0.94
C PHE A 116 -8.48 6.77 -2.23
N ASP A 117 -9.67 7.16 -2.69
CA ASP A 117 -9.81 8.10 -3.80
C ASP A 117 -10.03 9.54 -3.29
N LYS A 118 -10.30 10.46 -4.21
CA LYS A 118 -10.55 11.88 -3.91
C LYS A 118 -11.71 12.09 -2.93
N ASN A 119 -12.68 11.19 -2.92
CA ASN A 119 -13.85 11.29 -2.05
C ASN A 119 -13.67 10.54 -0.73
N ALA A 120 -12.43 10.22 -0.35
CA ALA A 120 -12.06 9.50 0.86
C ALA A 120 -12.73 8.11 0.96
N ARG A 121 -12.95 7.45 -0.19
CA ARG A 121 -13.56 6.13 -0.27
C ARG A 121 -12.52 5.11 -0.73
N VAL A 122 -12.55 3.93 -0.14
CA VAL A 122 -11.64 2.85 -0.52
C VAL A 122 -12.10 2.24 -1.85
N TRP A 123 -11.23 2.26 -2.85
CA TRP A 123 -11.52 1.67 -4.17
C TRP A 123 -10.61 0.48 -4.48
N ALA A 124 -9.58 0.28 -3.68
CA ALA A 124 -8.65 -0.82 -3.84
C ALA A 124 -8.00 -1.14 -2.51
N VAL A 125 -7.43 -2.33 -2.39
CA VAL A 125 -6.62 -2.73 -1.24
C VAL A 125 -5.31 -3.31 -1.77
N PHE A 126 -4.20 -2.81 -1.27
CA PHE A 126 -2.88 -3.34 -1.57
C PHE A 126 -2.57 -4.47 -0.59
N GLU A 127 -2.00 -5.56 -1.10
CA GLU A 127 -1.53 -6.68 -0.28
C GLU A 127 -0.06 -6.93 -0.58
N ALA A 128 0.73 -7.16 0.46
CA ALA A 128 2.10 -7.66 0.31
C ALA A 128 2.32 -8.83 1.25
N ARG A 129 3.11 -9.79 0.80
CA ARG A 129 3.48 -10.98 1.56
C ARG A 129 4.99 -11.04 1.66
N SER A 130 5.50 -11.48 2.81
CA SER A 130 6.92 -11.48 3.11
C SER A 130 7.29 -12.70 3.94
N THR A 131 8.57 -13.05 3.94
CA THR A 131 9.11 -14.04 4.88
C THR A 131 9.48 -13.43 6.23
N VAL A 132 9.49 -12.10 6.29
CA VAL A 132 9.78 -11.32 7.51
C VAL A 132 8.52 -10.55 7.89
N ALA A 133 8.23 -10.47 9.19
CA ALA A 133 7.05 -9.79 9.69
C ALA A 133 7.06 -8.30 9.32
N PHE A 134 5.88 -7.81 8.91
CA PHE A 134 5.64 -6.38 8.73
C PHE A 134 5.41 -5.71 10.07
N ASP A 135 5.78 -4.44 10.17
CA ASP A 135 5.52 -3.63 11.33
C ASP A 135 4.68 -2.38 10.98
N ASP A 136 4.36 -1.58 12.01
CA ASP A 136 3.54 -0.38 11.81
C ASP A 136 4.21 0.65 10.90
N MET A 137 5.53 0.67 10.84
CA MET A 137 6.26 1.60 9.98
C MET A 137 6.07 1.23 8.50
N ASP A 138 6.03 -0.05 8.18
CA ASP A 138 5.74 -0.51 6.83
C ASP A 138 4.38 -0.01 6.37
N ALA A 139 3.35 -0.17 7.21
CA ALA A 139 2.00 0.30 6.91
C ALA A 139 1.98 1.81 6.64
N ARG A 140 2.59 2.60 7.50
CA ARG A 140 2.61 4.06 7.37
C ARG A 140 3.32 4.53 6.12
N TRP A 141 4.45 3.91 5.78
CA TRP A 141 5.19 4.28 4.58
C TRP A 141 4.42 3.91 3.32
N ILE A 142 3.81 2.73 3.29
CA ILE A 142 2.99 2.32 2.15
C ILE A 142 1.79 3.26 1.99
N GLU A 143 1.11 3.61 3.09
CA GLU A 143 0.02 4.59 3.07
C GLU A 143 0.46 5.92 2.47
N ARG A 144 1.66 6.39 2.79
CA ARG A 144 2.20 7.63 2.23
C ARG A 144 2.42 7.54 0.73
N LEU A 145 2.86 6.38 0.24
CA LEU A 145 3.02 6.17 -1.20
C LEU A 145 1.69 6.24 -1.95
N PHE A 146 0.59 5.96 -1.27
CA PHE A 146 -0.75 5.93 -1.88
C PHE A 146 -1.49 7.27 -1.78
N LYS A 147 -0.94 8.27 -1.13
CA LYS A 147 -1.59 9.59 -1.02
C LYS A 147 -1.94 10.23 -2.36
N PRO A 148 -1.11 10.13 -3.41
CA PRO A 148 -1.48 10.72 -4.70
C PRO A 148 -2.79 10.20 -5.28
N PHE A 149 -3.23 8.99 -4.93
CA PHE A 149 -4.54 8.47 -5.36
C PHE A 149 -5.70 9.31 -4.82
N GLN A 150 -5.50 10.01 -3.71
CA GLN A 150 -6.54 10.84 -3.10
C GLN A 150 -6.85 12.11 -3.90
N THR A 151 -6.16 12.33 -5.01
CA THR A 151 -6.46 13.40 -5.95
C THR A 151 -7.28 12.91 -7.16
N ILE A 152 -7.56 11.61 -7.23
CA ILE A 152 -8.23 10.97 -8.35
C ILE A 152 -9.63 10.51 -7.93
N GLU A 153 -10.63 10.82 -8.73
CA GLU A 153 -11.99 10.32 -8.51
C GLU A 153 -12.13 8.94 -9.15
N LYS A 154 -12.32 7.90 -8.33
CA LYS A 154 -12.54 6.52 -8.78
C LYS A 154 -13.97 6.08 -8.57
N LEU A 155 -14.58 6.55 -7.49
CA LEU A 155 -15.96 6.24 -7.14
C LEU A 155 -16.76 7.53 -7.16
N PRO A 156 -17.99 7.53 -7.70
CA PRO A 156 -18.79 8.76 -7.72
C PRO A 156 -19.11 9.22 -6.32
N PRO A 157 -19.30 10.55 -6.10
CA PRO A 157 -19.76 11.05 -4.81
C PRO A 157 -21.05 10.36 -4.40
N GLN A 158 -21.21 10.09 -3.09
CA GLN A 158 -22.45 9.52 -2.61
C GLN A 158 -23.60 10.52 -2.80
N PRO A 159 -24.78 10.05 -3.25
CA PRO A 159 -25.93 10.93 -3.35
C PRO A 159 -26.31 11.44 -1.95
N LEU A 160 -26.69 12.71 -1.90
CA LEU A 160 -27.15 13.36 -0.68
C LEU A 160 -28.47 12.79 -0.21
#